data_9494eac4e610bf06024fbe6019e255e2
#
_entry.id   9494eac4e610bf06024fbe6019e255e2
#
_cell.length_a   1.000
_cell.length_b   1.000
_cell.length_c   1.000
_cell.angle_alpha   90.00
_cell.angle_beta   90.00
_cell.angle_gamma   90.00
#
_symmetry.space_group_name_H-M   'P 1'
#
loop_
_entity.id
_entity.type
_entity.pdbx_description
1 polymer ?
#
loop_
_entity_poly.entity_id
_entity_poly.type
_entity_poly.pdbx_seq_one_letter_code
_entity_poly.pdbx_strand_id
1 'polypeptide(L)'
;MNQPIDHATEEIVLPENLLPLGSVFDQGVTPVHVSAVLAKIFRVQSTEVALLRLENGLLRFMFPEHLKTTGAIPLSSKAVAAHTALSKKAEIFNNFAKVKHASIFETIKPGGVESDEPTHPSPIQKLMSVPIMDRESKVLGVIQISRKGLDAKFAQDFSREDLHDLELAAGVLSTCPAVLEN
;
A
#
# COMPACT_ATOMS: atom_id res chain seq x y z
N MET A 1 -15.58 -41.32 16.72
CA MET A 1 -14.70 -41.24 15.54
C MET A 1 -14.64 -39.79 15.13
N ASN A 2 -13.58 -39.08 15.54
CA ASN A 2 -13.32 -37.73 15.09
C ASN A 2 -12.58 -37.81 13.76
N GLN A 3 -13.22 -37.34 12.68
CA GLN A 3 -12.52 -37.09 11.43
C GLN A 3 -11.65 -35.82 11.63
N PRO A 4 -10.38 -35.84 11.23
CA PRO A 4 -9.59 -34.61 11.17
C PRO A 4 -10.15 -33.70 10.10
N ILE A 5 -10.47 -32.48 10.48
CA ILE A 5 -10.78 -31.39 9.55
C ILE A 5 -9.48 -31.08 8.84
N ASP A 6 -9.40 -31.53 7.60
CA ASP A 6 -8.32 -31.21 6.68
C ASP A 6 -8.43 -29.69 6.35
N HIS A 7 -7.67 -28.89 7.05
CA HIS A 7 -7.46 -27.49 6.67
C HIS A 7 -6.55 -27.51 5.44
N ALA A 8 -7.16 -27.75 4.28
CA ALA A 8 -6.51 -27.48 3.01
C ALA A 8 -6.06 -26.02 3.05
N THR A 9 -4.77 -25.82 3.20
CA THR A 9 -4.11 -24.54 2.96
C THR A 9 -4.34 -24.29 1.49
N GLU A 10 -5.31 -23.43 1.14
CA GLU A 10 -5.46 -22.96 -0.23
C GLU A 10 -4.13 -22.30 -0.59
N GLU A 11 -3.36 -23.00 -1.40
CA GLU A 11 -2.09 -22.53 -1.95
C GLU A 11 -2.46 -21.35 -2.86
N ILE A 12 -2.09 -20.14 -2.46
CA ILE A 12 -2.32 -18.94 -3.27
C ILE A 12 -1.42 -19.07 -4.49
N VAL A 13 -2.00 -19.45 -5.62
CA VAL A 13 -1.30 -19.50 -6.90
C VAL A 13 -1.10 -18.06 -7.37
N LEU A 14 0.13 -17.57 -7.24
CA LEU A 14 0.49 -16.22 -7.70
C LEU A 14 0.65 -16.18 -9.21
N PRO A 15 0.11 -15.15 -9.89
CA PRO A 15 0.44 -14.87 -11.28
C PRO A 15 1.96 -14.69 -11.47
N GLU A 16 2.45 -14.95 -12.67
CA GLU A 16 3.88 -14.90 -12.99
C GLU A 16 4.54 -13.57 -12.62
N ASN A 17 3.84 -12.45 -12.83
CA ASN A 17 4.28 -11.10 -12.49
C ASN A 17 4.39 -10.85 -10.97
N LEU A 18 3.70 -11.64 -10.13
CA LEU A 18 3.75 -11.56 -8.66
C LEU A 18 4.70 -12.58 -8.02
N LEU A 19 5.27 -13.50 -8.77
CA LEU A 19 6.24 -14.49 -8.25
C LEU A 19 7.41 -13.85 -7.49
N PRO A 20 7.95 -12.67 -7.90
CA PRO A 20 8.99 -12.00 -7.13
C PRO A 20 8.58 -11.63 -5.71
N LEU A 21 7.27 -11.43 -5.45
CA LEU A 21 6.77 -11.17 -4.11
C LEU A 21 6.89 -12.42 -3.22
N GLY A 22 6.61 -13.61 -3.77
CA GLY A 22 6.77 -14.88 -3.06
C GLY A 22 8.19 -15.11 -2.57
N SER A 23 9.20 -14.81 -3.40
CA SER A 23 10.61 -14.99 -3.04
C SER A 23 11.11 -14.06 -1.93
N VAL A 24 10.44 -12.94 -1.69
CA VAL A 24 10.77 -12.02 -0.59
C VAL A 24 10.51 -12.68 0.76
N PHE A 25 9.50 -13.56 0.84
CA PHE A 25 9.13 -14.23 2.09
C PHE A 25 10.18 -15.25 2.56
N ASP A 26 10.98 -15.80 1.64
CA ASP A 26 12.04 -16.77 1.95
C ASP A 26 13.30 -16.11 2.54
N GLN A 27 13.47 -14.79 2.38
CA GLN A 27 14.70 -14.06 2.71
C GLN A 27 14.61 -13.13 3.92
N GLY A 28 13.55 -13.18 4.67
CA GLY A 28 13.27 -12.25 5.78
C GLY A 28 12.58 -10.97 5.27
N VAL A 29 11.28 -10.91 5.50
CA VAL A 29 10.39 -9.90 4.94
C VAL A 29 10.50 -8.59 5.69
N THR A 30 10.89 -7.53 5.01
CA THR A 30 10.85 -6.15 5.55
C THR A 30 9.96 -5.26 4.70
N PRO A 31 9.35 -4.20 5.27
CA PRO A 31 8.57 -3.24 4.50
C PRO A 31 9.33 -2.66 3.30
N VAL A 32 10.63 -2.44 3.45
CA VAL A 32 11.51 -1.92 2.38
C VAL A 32 11.61 -2.89 1.21
N HIS A 33 11.85 -4.18 1.48
CA HIS A 33 11.96 -5.19 0.43
C HIS A 33 10.63 -5.39 -0.31
N VAL A 34 9.53 -5.49 0.44
CA VAL A 34 8.18 -5.58 -0.14
C VAL A 34 7.90 -4.39 -1.04
N SER A 35 8.16 -3.18 -0.57
CA SER A 35 7.91 -1.96 -1.34
C SER A 35 8.78 -1.87 -2.59
N ALA A 36 10.03 -2.34 -2.54
CA ALA A 36 10.91 -2.40 -3.71
C ALA A 36 10.38 -3.39 -4.78
N VAL A 37 9.86 -4.53 -4.35
CA VAL A 37 9.26 -5.51 -5.27
C VAL A 37 7.96 -4.97 -5.87
N LEU A 38 7.08 -4.38 -5.07
CA LEU A 38 5.84 -3.75 -5.55
C LEU A 38 6.14 -2.62 -6.55
N ALA A 39 7.16 -1.79 -6.28
CA ALA A 39 7.56 -0.74 -7.19
C ALA A 39 7.96 -1.29 -8.58
N LYS A 40 8.66 -2.41 -8.63
CA LYS A 40 9.02 -3.09 -9.88
C LYS A 40 7.81 -3.67 -10.61
N ILE A 41 6.92 -4.36 -9.88
CA ILE A 41 5.71 -4.98 -10.43
C ILE A 41 4.84 -3.92 -11.10
N PHE A 42 4.57 -2.81 -10.40
CA PHE A 42 3.68 -1.75 -10.89
C PHE A 42 4.39 -0.66 -11.71
N ARG A 43 5.71 -0.82 -11.95
CA ARG A 43 6.54 0.12 -12.74
C ARG A 43 6.43 1.57 -12.22
N VAL A 44 6.58 1.70 -10.92
CA VAL A 44 6.60 2.98 -10.20
C VAL A 44 7.91 3.15 -9.44
N GLN A 45 8.15 4.35 -8.92
CA GLN A 45 9.29 4.58 -8.05
C GLN A 45 9.01 4.05 -6.64
N SER A 46 10.04 3.77 -5.85
CA SER A 46 9.86 3.33 -4.46
C SER A 46 9.11 4.38 -3.62
N THR A 47 9.29 5.67 -3.91
CA THR A 47 8.57 6.77 -3.26
C THR A 47 7.08 6.86 -3.63
N GLU A 48 6.63 6.04 -4.58
CA GLU A 48 5.24 5.94 -5.02
C GLU A 48 4.50 4.74 -4.43
N VAL A 49 5.19 3.98 -3.56
CA VAL A 49 4.60 2.89 -2.78
C VAL A 49 4.44 3.33 -1.34
N ALA A 50 3.27 3.10 -0.76
CA ALA A 50 3.03 3.26 0.66
C ALA A 50 2.46 1.98 1.26
N LEU A 51 3.04 1.57 2.38
CA LEU A 51 2.57 0.48 3.20
C LEU A 51 2.23 1.03 4.59
N LEU A 52 0.98 0.84 5.01
CA LEU A 52 0.48 1.33 6.29
C LEU A 52 -0.05 0.16 7.14
N ARG A 53 0.25 0.19 8.43
CA ARG A 53 -0.32 -0.72 9.43
C ARG A 53 -1.47 -0.06 10.14
N LEU A 54 -2.55 -0.81 10.37
CA LEU A 54 -3.65 -0.37 11.23
C LEU A 54 -3.43 -0.83 12.66
N GLU A 55 -3.37 0.12 13.58
CA GLU A 55 -3.20 -0.12 15.01
C GLU A 55 -4.01 0.90 15.82
N ASN A 56 -4.90 0.42 16.69
CA ASN A 56 -5.71 1.26 17.60
C ASN A 56 -6.47 2.39 16.88
N GLY A 57 -7.03 2.11 15.69
CA GLY A 57 -7.77 3.10 14.89
C GLY A 57 -6.91 4.13 14.17
N LEU A 58 -5.60 3.90 14.10
CA LEU A 58 -4.62 4.74 13.43
C LEU A 58 -3.87 3.93 12.37
N LEU A 59 -3.73 4.49 11.18
CA LEU A 59 -2.87 3.97 10.13
C LEU A 59 -1.47 4.59 10.26
N ARG A 60 -0.47 3.77 10.50
CA ARG A 60 0.94 4.18 10.62
C ARG A 60 1.73 3.74 9.41
N PHE A 61 2.58 4.63 8.88
CA PHE A 61 3.45 4.27 7.77
C PHE A 61 4.52 3.27 8.22
N MET A 62 4.59 2.16 7.51
CA MET A 62 5.69 1.20 7.57
C MET A 62 6.72 1.52 6.48
N PHE A 63 6.24 2.02 5.35
CA PHE A 63 7.02 2.54 4.23
C PHE A 63 6.24 3.66 3.54
N PRO A 64 6.88 4.73 3.07
CA PRO A 64 8.32 5.05 3.13
C PRO A 64 8.81 5.32 4.55
N GLU A 65 10.07 4.98 4.82
CA GLU A 65 10.63 5.05 6.18
C GLU A 65 10.63 6.47 6.78
N HIS A 66 10.86 7.49 5.96
CA HIS A 66 10.86 8.89 6.42
C HIS A 66 9.47 9.34 6.92
N LEU A 67 8.39 8.62 6.58
CA LEU A 67 7.04 8.89 7.06
C LEU A 67 6.70 8.15 8.37
N LYS A 68 7.51 7.20 8.82
CA LYS A 68 7.28 6.47 10.09
C LYS A 68 7.16 7.40 11.29
N THR A 69 7.92 8.49 11.29
CA THR A 69 7.98 9.44 12.40
C THR A 69 7.08 10.67 12.23
N THR A 70 6.44 10.84 11.08
CA THR A 70 5.66 12.05 10.76
C THR A 70 4.23 12.02 11.31
N GLY A 71 3.81 10.93 11.91
CA GLY A 71 2.48 10.79 12.50
C GLY A 71 1.70 9.61 11.97
N ALA A 72 0.43 9.56 12.33
CA ALA A 72 -0.49 8.51 11.93
C ALA A 72 -1.78 9.12 11.35
N ILE A 73 -2.45 8.36 10.49
CA ILE A 73 -3.70 8.75 9.86
C ILE A 73 -4.85 8.19 10.68
N PRO A 74 -5.66 9.01 11.36
CA PRO A 74 -6.86 8.53 12.04
C PRO A 74 -7.87 7.97 11.04
N LEU A 75 -8.54 6.88 11.39
CA LEU A 75 -9.61 6.31 10.54
C LEU A 75 -10.78 7.29 10.36
N SER A 76 -10.97 8.24 11.29
CA SER A 76 -11.97 9.31 11.18
C SER A 76 -11.60 10.40 10.19
N SER A 77 -10.39 10.38 9.64
CA SER A 77 -9.92 11.37 8.66
C SER A 77 -10.55 11.16 7.28
N LYS A 78 -10.41 12.17 6.41
CA LYS A 78 -10.85 12.11 5.00
C LYS A 78 -9.78 11.55 4.07
N ALA A 79 -8.73 10.95 4.61
CA ALA A 79 -7.67 10.35 3.80
C ALA A 79 -8.18 9.11 3.04
N VAL A 80 -7.71 8.91 1.82
CA VAL A 80 -8.07 7.72 1.02
C VAL A 80 -7.72 6.44 1.76
N ALA A 81 -6.56 6.36 2.42
CA ALA A 81 -6.17 5.20 3.20
C ALA A 81 -7.16 4.88 4.33
N ALA A 82 -7.68 5.91 5.03
CA ALA A 82 -8.71 5.73 6.07
C ALA A 82 -10.02 5.21 5.47
N HIS A 83 -10.45 5.78 4.34
CA HIS A 83 -11.63 5.31 3.60
C HIS A 83 -11.47 3.84 3.16
N THR A 84 -10.31 3.47 2.61
CA THR A 84 -10.01 2.10 2.19
C THR A 84 -10.10 1.12 3.38
N ALA A 85 -9.52 1.49 4.52
CA ALA A 85 -9.57 0.64 5.72
C ALA A 85 -10.99 0.46 6.26
N LEU A 86 -11.81 1.53 6.23
CA LEU A 86 -13.20 1.49 6.73
C LEU A 86 -14.14 0.77 5.77
N SER A 87 -14.03 1.05 4.47
CA SER A 87 -14.88 0.44 3.44
C SER A 87 -14.50 -1.00 3.14
N LYS A 88 -13.26 -1.40 3.44
CA LYS A 88 -12.67 -2.71 3.09
C LYS A 88 -12.70 -2.98 1.58
N LYS A 89 -12.63 -1.95 0.76
CA LYS A 89 -12.70 -2.05 -0.70
C LYS A 89 -11.43 -1.54 -1.35
N ALA A 90 -11.02 -2.25 -2.39
CA ALA A 90 -9.96 -1.82 -3.30
C ALA A 90 -10.51 -0.80 -4.29
N GLU A 91 -9.79 0.29 -4.54
CA GLU A 91 -10.24 1.38 -5.41
C GLU A 91 -9.10 1.94 -6.26
N ILE A 92 -9.47 2.42 -7.47
CA ILE A 92 -8.58 3.14 -8.40
C ILE A 92 -9.07 4.58 -8.53
N PHE A 93 -8.13 5.51 -8.44
CA PHE A 93 -8.35 6.94 -8.65
C PHE A 93 -7.45 7.45 -9.79
N ASN A 94 -7.89 7.30 -11.04
CA ASN A 94 -7.13 7.76 -12.20
C ASN A 94 -7.23 9.27 -12.47
N ASN A 95 -8.06 9.98 -11.71
CA ASN A 95 -8.17 11.43 -11.70
C ASN A 95 -8.02 11.96 -10.27
N PHE A 96 -6.94 11.59 -9.59
CA PHE A 96 -6.75 11.85 -8.17
C PHE A 96 -6.80 13.35 -7.83
N ALA A 97 -6.25 14.22 -8.67
CA ALA A 97 -6.29 15.67 -8.48
C ALA A 97 -7.72 16.26 -8.40
N LYS A 98 -8.73 15.52 -8.89
CA LYS A 98 -10.15 15.91 -8.81
C LYS A 98 -10.88 15.29 -7.61
N VAL A 99 -10.24 14.39 -6.88
CA VAL A 99 -10.82 13.72 -5.72
C VAL A 99 -10.75 14.66 -4.52
N LYS A 100 -11.90 14.92 -3.89
CA LYS A 100 -12.00 15.81 -2.71
C LYS A 100 -11.39 15.23 -1.43
N HIS A 101 -10.75 14.08 -1.50
CA HIS A 101 -10.10 13.43 -0.37
C HIS A 101 -8.64 13.83 -0.33
N ALA A 102 -8.22 14.43 0.78
CA ALA A 102 -6.82 14.75 1.00
C ALA A 102 -5.99 13.45 1.04
N SER A 103 -4.98 13.35 0.18
CA SER A 103 -3.91 12.40 0.41
C SER A 103 -2.96 13.01 1.42
N ILE A 104 -2.84 12.40 2.60
CA ILE A 104 -1.83 12.80 3.58
C ILE A 104 -0.42 12.60 3.02
N PHE A 105 -0.28 11.75 2.01
CA PHE A 105 0.95 11.53 1.25
C PHE A 105 1.48 12.82 0.57
N GLU A 106 0.59 13.78 0.26
CA GLU A 106 0.96 15.08 -0.33
C GLU A 106 1.23 16.15 0.73
N THR A 107 0.65 16.00 1.93
CA THR A 107 0.66 17.03 2.98
C THR A 107 1.78 16.87 3.98
N ILE A 108 2.44 15.72 4.03
CA ILE A 108 3.56 15.51 4.94
C ILE A 108 4.83 16.10 4.31
N LYS A 109 5.15 17.33 4.71
CA LYS A 109 6.48 17.89 4.48
C LYS A 109 7.49 17.01 5.22
N PRO A 110 8.59 16.56 4.58
CA PRO A 110 9.67 15.90 5.31
C PRO A 110 10.16 16.86 6.39
N GLY A 111 10.04 16.45 7.65
CA GLY A 111 10.50 17.26 8.77
C GLY A 111 12.00 17.43 8.73
N GLY A 112 12.46 18.68 8.63
CA GLY A 112 13.68 19.13 9.22
C GLY A 112 15.01 18.61 8.65
N VAL A 113 15.21 18.67 7.34
CA VAL A 113 16.54 18.87 6.78
C VAL A 113 16.41 20.04 5.81
N GLU A 114 17.00 21.18 6.19
CA GLU A 114 17.24 22.29 5.28
C GLU A 114 18.25 21.83 4.23
N SER A 115 17.75 21.21 3.16
CA SER A 115 18.47 21.15 1.90
C SER A 115 17.93 22.29 1.05
N ASP A 116 18.81 23.17 0.65
CA ASP A 116 18.57 24.41 -0.13
C ASP A 116 18.07 24.18 -1.56
N GLU A 117 17.41 23.07 -1.82
CA GLU A 117 16.69 22.85 -3.06
C GLU A 117 15.18 22.73 -2.78
N PRO A 118 14.34 23.58 -3.43
CA PRO A 118 12.90 23.44 -3.34
C PRO A 118 12.46 22.23 -4.15
N THR A 119 12.64 21.03 -3.65
CA THR A 119 11.99 19.84 -4.15
C THR A 119 10.51 19.92 -3.77
N HIS A 120 9.73 20.60 -4.61
CA HIS A 120 8.28 20.52 -4.52
C HIS A 120 7.91 19.05 -4.67
N PRO A 121 7.26 18.41 -3.69
CA PRO A 121 6.80 17.05 -3.85
C PRO A 121 5.87 17.00 -5.07
N SER A 122 6.21 16.13 -6.03
CA SER A 122 5.36 15.95 -7.20
C SER A 122 3.98 15.48 -6.77
N PRO A 123 2.88 16.14 -7.21
CA PRO A 123 1.54 15.78 -6.81
C PRO A 123 1.17 14.36 -7.29
N ILE A 124 0.33 13.68 -6.53
CA ILE A 124 -0.24 12.39 -6.94
C ILE A 124 -1.26 12.64 -8.05
N GLN A 125 -1.07 11.97 -9.18
CA GLN A 125 -1.97 12.03 -10.33
C GLN A 125 -2.90 10.82 -10.39
N LYS A 126 -2.38 9.65 -10.04
CA LYS A 126 -3.09 8.37 -10.07
C LYS A 126 -2.81 7.63 -8.76
N LEU A 127 -3.80 6.92 -8.25
CA LEU A 127 -3.69 6.16 -7.00
C LEU A 127 -4.49 4.87 -7.07
N MET A 128 -3.90 3.77 -6.61
CA MET A 128 -4.62 2.57 -6.18
C MET A 128 -4.51 2.46 -4.66
N SER A 129 -5.58 2.06 -4.00
CA SER A 129 -5.60 1.86 -2.56
C SER A 129 -6.33 0.56 -2.22
N VAL A 130 -5.66 -0.35 -1.52
CA VAL A 130 -6.13 -1.71 -1.25
C VAL A 130 -5.97 -2.04 0.22
N PRO A 131 -7.00 -2.60 0.90
CA PRO A 131 -6.87 -3.05 2.27
C PRO A 131 -6.10 -4.37 2.34
N ILE A 132 -5.26 -4.51 3.36
CA ILE A 132 -4.66 -5.80 3.75
C ILE A 132 -5.59 -6.38 4.81
N MET A 133 -6.19 -7.53 4.52
CA MET A 133 -7.15 -8.17 5.43
C MET A 133 -6.72 -9.59 5.75
N ASP A 134 -6.93 -10.01 6.99
CA ASP A 134 -6.77 -11.40 7.39
C ASP A 134 -7.96 -12.28 6.92
N ARG A 135 -7.89 -13.57 7.25
CA ARG A 135 -8.93 -14.55 6.86
C ARG A 135 -10.30 -14.26 7.50
N GLU A 136 -10.34 -13.49 8.58
CA GLU A 136 -11.57 -13.09 9.26
C GLU A 136 -12.10 -11.74 8.75
N SER A 137 -11.53 -11.23 7.65
CA SER A 137 -11.85 -9.91 7.07
C SER A 137 -11.56 -8.73 8.02
N LYS A 138 -10.64 -8.92 8.98
CA LYS A 138 -10.12 -7.84 9.79
C LYS A 138 -9.03 -7.10 9.01
N VAL A 139 -9.11 -5.78 8.98
CA VAL A 139 -8.10 -4.96 8.32
C VAL A 139 -6.84 -4.88 9.18
N LEU A 140 -5.72 -5.29 8.61
CA LEU A 140 -4.38 -5.22 9.20
C LEU A 140 -3.64 -3.96 8.75
N GLY A 141 -3.95 -3.46 7.57
CA GLY A 141 -3.28 -2.30 6.99
C GLY A 141 -3.84 -1.91 5.64
N VAL A 142 -3.11 -1.06 4.94
CA VAL A 142 -3.45 -0.56 3.60
C VAL A 142 -2.18 -0.49 2.75
N ILE A 143 -2.28 -0.87 1.49
CA ILE A 143 -1.26 -0.62 0.47
C ILE A 143 -1.77 0.47 -0.46
N GLN A 144 -0.91 1.42 -0.79
CA GLN A 144 -1.18 2.41 -1.82
C GLN A 144 -0.05 2.43 -2.85
N ILE A 145 -0.42 2.42 -4.12
CA ILE A 145 0.50 2.61 -5.25
C ILE A 145 0.06 3.88 -5.97
N SER A 146 0.96 4.82 -6.13
CA SER A 146 0.69 6.09 -6.78
C SER A 146 1.55 6.29 -8.03
N ARG A 147 1.11 7.19 -8.90
CA ARG A 147 1.93 7.79 -9.96
C ARG A 147 1.92 9.28 -9.76
N LYS A 148 3.09 9.84 -9.51
CA LYS A 148 3.31 11.25 -9.22
C LYS A 148 3.81 11.97 -10.48
N GLY A 149 3.55 13.24 -10.58
CA GLY A 149 4.04 14.07 -11.68
C GLY A 149 3.37 15.42 -11.73
N LEU A 150 3.92 16.33 -12.54
CA LEU A 150 3.40 17.69 -12.71
C LEU A 150 2.18 17.74 -13.64
N ASP A 151 2.03 16.75 -14.53
CA ASP A 151 0.92 16.67 -15.48
C ASP A 151 0.31 15.27 -15.51
N ALA A 152 -0.99 15.20 -15.26
CA ALA A 152 -1.77 13.96 -15.27
C ALA A 152 -1.72 13.23 -16.62
N LYS A 153 -1.48 13.94 -17.73
CA LYS A 153 -1.43 13.36 -19.07
C LYS A 153 -0.26 12.42 -19.29
N PHE A 154 0.84 12.59 -18.53
CA PHE A 154 2.03 11.76 -18.65
C PHE A 154 2.01 10.56 -17.66
N ALA A 155 1.11 10.56 -16.69
CA ALA A 155 0.92 9.43 -15.81
C ALA A 155 -0.08 8.43 -16.43
N GLN A 156 0.39 7.22 -16.72
CA GLN A 156 -0.47 6.14 -17.24
C GLN A 156 -1.54 5.79 -16.21
N ASP A 157 -2.76 5.52 -16.68
CA ASP A 157 -3.84 5.03 -15.83
C ASP A 157 -3.51 3.65 -15.25
N PHE A 158 -3.97 3.40 -14.03
CA PHE A 158 -4.03 2.05 -13.49
C PHE A 158 -5.22 1.30 -14.08
N SER A 159 -5.00 0.04 -14.45
CA SER A 159 -6.02 -0.84 -14.98
C SER A 159 -6.72 -1.63 -13.84
N ARG A 160 -7.82 -2.31 -14.19
CA ARG A 160 -8.46 -3.26 -13.26
C ARG A 160 -7.57 -4.49 -12.99
N GLU A 161 -6.72 -4.85 -13.92
CA GLU A 161 -5.75 -5.93 -13.77
C GLU A 161 -4.68 -5.52 -12.75
N ASP A 162 -4.14 -4.28 -12.85
CA ASP A 162 -3.24 -3.74 -11.83
C ASP A 162 -3.87 -3.77 -10.43
N LEU A 163 -5.15 -3.40 -10.31
CA LEU A 163 -5.85 -3.44 -9.03
C LEU A 163 -5.99 -4.87 -8.49
N HIS A 164 -6.36 -5.80 -9.35
CA HIS A 164 -6.46 -7.21 -8.99
C HIS A 164 -5.12 -7.79 -8.53
N ASP A 165 -4.03 -7.48 -9.24
CA ASP A 165 -2.68 -7.87 -8.84
C ASP A 165 -2.30 -7.29 -7.47
N LEU A 166 -2.69 -6.05 -7.20
CA LEU A 166 -2.45 -5.43 -5.91
C LEU A 166 -3.29 -6.06 -4.79
N GLU A 167 -4.52 -6.48 -5.08
CA GLU A 167 -5.36 -7.26 -4.14
C GLU A 167 -4.73 -8.62 -3.81
N LEU A 168 -4.19 -9.32 -4.82
CA LEU A 168 -3.46 -10.57 -4.61
C LEU A 168 -2.20 -10.34 -3.75
N ALA A 169 -1.45 -9.28 -4.04
CA ALA A 169 -0.29 -8.91 -3.23
C ALA A 169 -0.68 -8.61 -1.77
N ALA A 170 -1.79 -7.91 -1.54
CA ALA A 170 -2.33 -7.66 -0.20
C ALA A 170 -2.71 -8.96 0.52
N GLY A 171 -3.29 -9.91 -0.20
CA GLY A 171 -3.60 -11.25 0.31
C GLY A 171 -2.35 -12.00 0.78
N VAL A 172 -1.28 -11.96 -0.02
CA VAL A 172 0.02 -12.55 0.37
C VAL A 172 0.59 -11.88 1.62
N LEU A 173 0.57 -10.54 1.68
CA LEU A 173 1.08 -9.79 2.82
C LEU A 173 0.29 -10.07 4.11
N SER A 174 -1.00 -10.36 4.01
CA SER A 174 -1.82 -10.71 5.17
C SER A 174 -1.39 -12.01 5.85
N THR A 175 -0.73 -12.90 5.13
CA THR A 175 -0.19 -14.16 5.67
C THR A 175 1.15 -13.98 6.38
N CYS A 176 1.76 -12.80 6.27
CA CYS A 176 3.07 -12.50 6.84
C CYS A 176 2.99 -11.26 7.74
N PRO A 177 2.37 -11.34 8.93
CA PRO A 177 2.16 -10.20 9.82
C PRO A 177 3.46 -9.52 10.24
N ALA A 178 4.59 -10.22 10.23
CA ALA A 178 5.91 -9.66 10.54
C ALA A 178 6.27 -8.42 9.69
N VAL A 179 5.74 -8.31 8.46
CA VAL A 179 5.92 -7.10 7.62
C VAL A 179 5.24 -5.88 8.21
N LEU A 180 4.17 -6.11 8.96
CA LEU A 180 3.35 -5.06 9.55
C LEU A 180 3.67 -4.83 11.03
N GLU A 181 4.59 -5.59 11.63
CA GLU A 181 4.89 -5.55 13.07
C GLU A 181 6.14 -4.73 13.44
N ASN A 182 6.95 -4.32 12.47
CA ASN A 182 8.22 -3.59 12.71
C ASN A 182 8.11 -2.08 12.48
#